data_f2cd50309d024f12866354bf4e5699d5
#
_entry.id   f2cd50309d024f12866354bf4e5699d5
#
_cell.length_a   1.000
_cell.length_b   1.000
_cell.length_c   1.000
_cell.angle_alpha   90.00
_cell.angle_beta   90.00
_cell.angle_gamma   90.00
#
_symmetry.space_group_name_H-M   'P 1'
#
loop_
_entity.id
_entity.type
_entity.pdbx_description
1 polymer ?
#
loop_
_entity_poly.entity_id
_entity_poly.type
_entity_poly.pdbx_seq_one_letter_code
_entity_poly.pdbx_strand_id
1 'polypeptide(L)'
;MYMNLNNIKKIAACMFAAIATSTASAQIPEGYYDSLKGKKGAELKNAVHDIIKKAEVLDYGSGNGCTWYGFWITDRTSDGRFIDRYSPESKWVMSTSQGTVGTGMNIEHSFPKSWWGGAKIQAYMDLYNLMPCESKINSTKSNYPMGVVVDGDKGNGCTKVGKGTDGQWYWEPSNEWKGDFARGYMYMATTYQNLSWTGTQAAQILEKSDYPTLKRWAYELYIKWAKQDPVTPLEVKRNNDVYKIQGNRNPFVDFPNLMEYVWGDSINYAFDPAKTITSEKYIGGGGNPVDPDNPDNPNPGVSEEIIYTANFKATDGDCTFDVTTNPKDGVNLWNRSKAYGWMATGAVKEGTNKYPTKFAADGSLLLPVFDLTDFESIELNFNHAVNYDKSPKTRLCVEVRCDGATTKINNINWPAGGDWVFINSGNIDLSQYAGKKIQLAFHYTSNTSIAGTWEIRDIAVKGKKSSKPTGIGCISNPSLNSSLDINKPYTAYDLSGRSISNINSAKGVVIVKQNGMTFKLIKK
;
A
#
# COMPACT_ATOMS: atom_id res chain seq x y z
N MET A 1 -21.11 -48.47 42.04
CA MET A 1 -19.93 -48.44 41.21
C MET A 1 -19.31 -47.01 41.29
N TYR A 2 -18.41 -46.82 42.26
CA TYR A 2 -17.82 -45.51 42.53
C TYR A 2 -16.65 -45.24 41.55
N MET A 3 -16.80 -44.23 40.70
CA MET A 3 -15.72 -43.76 39.84
C MET A 3 -14.74 -42.89 40.64
N ASN A 4 -13.48 -43.22 40.56
CA ASN A 4 -12.39 -42.72 41.36
C ASN A 4 -12.05 -41.23 41.00
N LEU A 5 -12.11 -40.33 41.96
CA LEU A 5 -11.87 -38.88 41.78
C LEU A 5 -10.52 -38.51 41.15
N ASN A 6 -9.56 -39.44 41.14
CA ASN A 6 -8.23 -39.21 40.58
C ASN A 6 -8.18 -39.21 39.03
N ASN A 7 -9.21 -39.77 38.35
CA ASN A 7 -9.28 -39.75 36.92
C ASN A 7 -9.92 -38.47 36.36
N ILE A 8 -10.69 -37.74 37.17
CA ILE A 8 -11.29 -36.45 36.76
C ILE A 8 -10.24 -35.34 36.78
N LYS A 9 -9.26 -35.39 37.66
CA LYS A 9 -8.16 -34.40 37.70
C LYS A 9 -7.14 -34.56 36.57
N LYS A 10 -7.00 -35.71 35.95
CA LYS A 10 -6.13 -35.92 34.77
C LYS A 10 -6.81 -35.50 33.48
N ILE A 11 -8.12 -35.53 33.38
CA ILE A 11 -8.88 -35.09 32.19
C ILE A 11 -9.00 -33.55 32.19
N ALA A 12 -9.09 -32.92 33.37
CA ALA A 12 -9.12 -31.45 33.46
C ALA A 12 -7.76 -30.80 33.24
N ALA A 13 -6.65 -31.51 33.46
CA ALA A 13 -5.30 -30.99 33.18
C ALA A 13 -4.90 -31.09 31.68
N CYS A 14 -5.59 -31.90 30.88
CA CYS A 14 -5.34 -32.00 29.43
C CYS A 14 -6.20 -31.05 28.58
N MET A 15 -7.19 -30.34 29.16
CA MET A 15 -8.07 -29.41 28.42
C MET A 15 -7.68 -27.93 28.55
N PHE A 16 -6.60 -27.59 29.28
CA PHE A 16 -6.12 -26.21 29.39
C PHE A 16 -4.74 -25.96 28.75
N ALA A 17 -4.23 -26.90 27.97
CA ALA A 17 -2.91 -26.80 27.29
C ALA A 17 -3.01 -26.78 25.77
N ALA A 18 -4.12 -26.33 25.19
CA ALA A 18 -4.23 -26.29 23.74
C ALA A 18 -5.19 -25.19 23.26
N ILE A 19 -4.92 -23.93 23.56
CA ILE A 19 -5.28 -22.78 22.71
C ILE A 19 -4.17 -21.72 22.92
N ALA A 20 -2.95 -22.06 22.60
CA ALA A 20 -2.00 -21.16 22.02
C ALA A 20 -1.92 -21.57 20.53
N THR A 21 -2.90 -21.17 19.75
CA THR A 21 -2.70 -21.02 18.32
C THR A 21 -1.75 -19.87 18.14
N SER A 22 -0.44 -20.13 18.36
CA SER A 22 0.57 -19.37 17.67
C SER A 22 0.22 -19.54 16.20
N THR A 23 -0.36 -18.50 15.59
CA THR A 23 -0.18 -18.27 14.18
C THR A 23 1.33 -18.13 14.01
N ALA A 24 2.01 -19.24 13.74
CA ALA A 24 3.37 -19.21 13.29
C ALA A 24 3.33 -18.51 11.95
N SER A 25 3.41 -17.19 11.96
CA SER A 25 3.81 -16.40 10.81
C SER A 25 5.12 -17.05 10.36
N ALA A 26 5.20 -17.48 9.11
CA ALA A 26 6.45 -18.02 8.58
C ALA A 26 7.40 -16.82 8.45
N GLN A 27 8.15 -16.56 9.52
CA GLN A 27 9.18 -15.53 9.56
C GLN A 27 10.28 -15.86 8.54
N ILE A 28 10.95 -14.83 8.05
CA ILE A 28 12.19 -15.00 7.28
C ILE A 28 13.11 -15.90 8.12
N PRO A 29 13.61 -17.02 7.58
CA PRO A 29 14.49 -17.90 8.33
C PRO A 29 15.74 -17.16 8.81
N GLU A 30 16.18 -17.45 10.02
CA GLU A 30 17.39 -16.85 10.57
C GLU A 30 18.59 -17.11 9.63
N GLY A 31 19.37 -16.06 9.35
CA GLY A 31 20.52 -16.15 8.47
C GLY A 31 20.24 -16.26 6.98
N TYR A 32 18.97 -16.36 6.55
CA TYR A 32 18.61 -16.58 5.13
C TYR A 32 19.20 -15.52 4.19
N TYR A 33 19.32 -14.28 4.65
CA TYR A 33 19.82 -13.15 3.87
C TYR A 33 21.18 -12.61 4.35
N ASP A 34 21.89 -13.28 5.25
CA ASP A 34 23.16 -12.79 5.83
C ASP A 34 24.23 -12.47 4.78
N SER A 35 24.25 -13.25 3.68
CA SER A 35 25.20 -13.05 2.58
C SER A 35 25.00 -11.74 1.80
N LEU A 36 23.90 -11.01 2.01
CA LEU A 36 23.63 -9.71 1.39
C LEU A 36 24.35 -8.56 2.09
N LYS A 37 24.78 -8.76 3.35
CA LYS A 37 25.40 -7.74 4.17
C LYS A 37 26.61 -7.10 3.50
N GLY A 38 26.63 -5.78 3.44
CA GLY A 38 27.73 -4.99 2.89
C GLY A 38 27.75 -4.89 1.36
N LYS A 39 26.86 -5.58 0.66
CA LYS A 39 26.80 -5.59 -0.81
C LYS A 39 25.94 -4.44 -1.35
N LYS A 40 26.20 -4.02 -2.59
CA LYS A 40 25.51 -2.92 -3.27
C LYS A 40 25.41 -3.14 -4.78
N GLY A 41 24.43 -2.53 -5.43
CA GLY A 41 24.26 -2.52 -6.88
C GLY A 41 24.33 -3.91 -7.50
N ALA A 42 25.20 -4.11 -8.49
CA ALA A 42 25.38 -5.37 -9.20
C ALA A 42 25.82 -6.53 -8.29
N GLU A 43 26.71 -6.26 -7.33
CA GLU A 43 27.16 -7.29 -6.37
C GLU A 43 26.01 -7.74 -5.48
N LEU A 44 25.15 -6.81 -5.03
CA LEU A 44 23.97 -7.12 -4.24
C LEU A 44 22.98 -7.96 -5.06
N LYS A 45 22.69 -7.57 -6.31
CA LYS A 45 21.80 -8.33 -7.19
C LYS A 45 22.29 -9.77 -7.40
N ASN A 46 23.60 -9.97 -7.64
CA ASN A 46 24.18 -11.29 -7.80
C ASN A 46 24.06 -12.13 -6.52
N ALA A 47 24.29 -11.52 -5.36
CA ALA A 47 24.12 -12.22 -4.07
C ALA A 47 22.65 -12.59 -3.81
N VAL A 48 21.69 -11.74 -4.17
CA VAL A 48 20.26 -12.06 -4.14
C VAL A 48 19.97 -13.24 -5.07
N HIS A 49 20.45 -13.19 -6.32
CA HIS A 49 20.32 -14.30 -7.27
C HIS A 49 20.84 -15.62 -6.68
N ASP A 50 22.01 -15.62 -6.04
CA ASP A 50 22.62 -16.82 -5.48
C ASP A 50 21.76 -17.46 -4.37
N ILE A 51 21.02 -16.68 -3.61
CA ILE A 51 20.08 -17.15 -2.59
C ILE A 51 18.83 -17.77 -3.24
N ILE A 52 18.23 -17.08 -4.22
CA ILE A 52 16.88 -17.38 -4.69
C ILE A 52 16.82 -18.26 -5.94
N LYS A 53 17.94 -18.49 -6.64
CA LYS A 53 17.99 -19.24 -7.90
C LYS A 53 17.61 -20.72 -7.82
N LYS A 54 17.58 -21.28 -6.62
CA LYS A 54 17.18 -22.65 -6.39
C LYS A 54 15.78 -22.68 -5.80
N ALA A 55 14.84 -23.28 -6.51
CA ALA A 55 13.48 -23.49 -6.07
C ALA A 55 13.05 -24.93 -6.38
N GLU A 56 12.36 -25.56 -5.45
CA GLU A 56 11.70 -26.85 -5.62
C GLU A 56 10.31 -26.62 -6.20
N VAL A 57 10.25 -26.40 -7.52
CA VAL A 57 9.00 -26.04 -8.19
C VAL A 57 8.06 -27.22 -8.35
N LEU A 58 6.75 -26.95 -8.27
CA LEU A 58 5.71 -27.93 -8.57
C LEU A 58 5.64 -28.23 -10.08
N ASP A 59 5.12 -29.37 -10.45
CA ASP A 59 4.82 -29.68 -11.86
C ASP A 59 3.79 -28.71 -12.42
N TYR A 60 3.95 -28.33 -13.69
CA TYR A 60 3.01 -27.43 -14.34
C TYR A 60 1.70 -28.13 -14.68
N GLY A 61 0.58 -27.57 -14.23
CA GLY A 61 -0.75 -28.07 -14.56
C GLY A 61 -1.66 -28.29 -13.36
N SER A 62 -2.56 -29.23 -13.50
CA SER A 62 -3.55 -29.61 -12.49
C SER A 62 -3.23 -30.97 -11.86
N GLY A 63 -3.80 -31.21 -10.68
CA GLY A 63 -3.59 -32.41 -9.89
C GLY A 63 -2.75 -32.16 -8.65
N ASN A 64 -2.57 -33.23 -7.86
CA ASN A 64 -1.74 -33.18 -6.65
C ASN A 64 -0.27 -32.94 -7.02
N GLY A 65 0.39 -32.00 -6.31
CA GLY A 65 1.78 -31.64 -6.57
C GLY A 65 1.99 -30.76 -7.81
N CYS A 66 0.92 -30.28 -8.46
CA CYS A 66 0.99 -29.40 -9.63
C CYS A 66 0.66 -27.94 -9.28
N THR A 67 0.76 -27.04 -10.27
CA THR A 67 0.57 -25.59 -10.10
C THR A 67 -0.78 -25.24 -9.44
N TRP A 68 -1.90 -25.88 -9.86
CA TRP A 68 -3.22 -25.63 -9.26
C TRP A 68 -3.33 -26.10 -7.80
N TYR A 69 -2.54 -27.08 -7.41
CA TYR A 69 -2.38 -27.47 -6.00
C TYR A 69 -1.69 -26.34 -5.21
N GLY A 70 -0.65 -25.73 -5.78
CA GLY A 70 0.02 -24.57 -5.22
C GLY A 70 -0.92 -23.37 -5.06
N PHE A 71 -1.69 -23.02 -6.10
CA PHE A 71 -2.66 -21.91 -6.05
C PHE A 71 -3.73 -22.08 -4.99
N TRP A 72 -4.13 -23.32 -4.70
CA TRP A 72 -5.04 -23.60 -3.59
C TRP A 72 -4.51 -23.11 -2.24
N ILE A 73 -3.19 -23.07 -2.07
CA ILE A 73 -2.50 -22.65 -0.84
C ILE A 73 -2.18 -21.14 -0.92
N THR A 74 -1.64 -20.68 -2.04
CA THR A 74 -1.00 -19.37 -2.18
C THR A 74 -1.95 -18.26 -2.63
N ASP A 75 -2.99 -18.58 -3.41
CA ASP A 75 -3.83 -17.62 -4.14
C ASP A 75 -5.33 -17.86 -3.91
N ARG A 76 -5.71 -18.03 -2.63
CA ARG A 76 -7.09 -18.30 -2.23
C ARG A 76 -7.62 -17.25 -1.27
N THR A 77 -8.83 -16.75 -1.54
CA THR A 77 -9.59 -15.90 -0.62
C THR A 77 -10.14 -16.70 0.57
N SER A 78 -10.53 -16.02 1.65
CA SER A 78 -11.11 -16.67 2.83
C SER A 78 -12.44 -17.38 2.54
N ASP A 79 -13.18 -16.94 1.53
CA ASP A 79 -14.44 -17.56 1.07
C ASP A 79 -14.25 -18.63 0.00
N GLY A 80 -12.99 -19.01 -0.29
CA GLY A 80 -12.65 -20.16 -1.13
C GLY A 80 -12.52 -19.88 -2.62
N ARG A 81 -12.46 -18.63 -3.06
CA ARG A 81 -12.24 -18.26 -4.45
C ARG A 81 -10.76 -18.09 -4.76
N PHE A 82 -10.36 -18.27 -6.01
CA PHE A 82 -9.02 -17.90 -6.46
C PHE A 82 -8.85 -16.38 -6.49
N ILE A 83 -7.67 -15.91 -6.12
CA ILE A 83 -7.29 -14.49 -6.20
C ILE A 83 -6.78 -14.24 -7.62
N ASP A 84 -7.64 -13.68 -8.46
CA ASP A 84 -7.30 -13.27 -9.83
C ASP A 84 -6.87 -11.79 -9.84
N ARG A 85 -5.54 -11.57 -9.95
CA ARG A 85 -4.95 -10.20 -9.96
C ARG A 85 -5.11 -9.47 -11.28
N TYR A 86 -5.67 -10.13 -12.29
CA TYR A 86 -5.89 -9.55 -13.63
C TYR A 86 -7.33 -9.10 -13.84
N SER A 87 -8.24 -9.44 -12.96
CA SER A 87 -9.68 -9.17 -13.08
C SER A 87 -10.18 -8.27 -11.94
N PRO A 88 -11.24 -7.46 -12.16
CA PRO A 88 -11.74 -6.50 -11.16
C PRO A 88 -12.26 -7.15 -9.88
N GLU A 89 -12.58 -8.44 -9.93
CA GLU A 89 -13.06 -9.22 -8.79
C GLU A 89 -12.53 -10.65 -8.87
N SER A 90 -12.24 -11.24 -7.71
CA SER A 90 -11.97 -12.68 -7.60
C SER A 90 -13.29 -13.46 -7.71
N LYS A 91 -13.81 -13.58 -8.93
CA LYS A 91 -15.15 -14.18 -9.21
C LYS A 91 -15.15 -15.70 -9.19
N TRP A 92 -13.98 -16.28 -9.34
CA TRP A 92 -13.85 -17.68 -9.69
C TRP A 92 -13.93 -18.55 -8.44
N VAL A 93 -15.02 -19.29 -8.34
CA VAL A 93 -15.20 -20.24 -7.25
C VAL A 93 -14.24 -21.39 -7.44
N MET A 94 -13.54 -21.74 -6.38
CA MET A 94 -12.68 -22.92 -6.38
C MET A 94 -13.51 -24.20 -6.44
N SER A 95 -12.95 -25.20 -7.07
CA SER A 95 -13.38 -26.57 -6.84
C SER A 95 -13.23 -26.94 -5.36
N THR A 96 -14.07 -27.81 -4.88
CA THR A 96 -13.96 -28.41 -3.53
C THR A 96 -12.71 -29.25 -3.34
N SER A 97 -12.04 -29.63 -4.43
CA SER A 97 -10.84 -30.46 -4.43
C SER A 97 -9.59 -29.66 -4.76
N GLN A 98 -8.58 -29.72 -3.89
CA GLN A 98 -7.28 -29.11 -4.09
C GLN A 98 -6.62 -29.62 -5.38
N GLY A 99 -5.99 -28.74 -6.16
CA GLY A 99 -5.36 -29.09 -7.42
C GLY A 99 -6.29 -29.07 -8.65
N THR A 100 -7.57 -28.76 -8.47
CA THR A 100 -8.52 -28.65 -9.57
C THR A 100 -8.47 -27.26 -10.20
N VAL A 101 -8.56 -27.21 -11.53
CA VAL A 101 -8.58 -25.97 -12.31
C VAL A 101 -9.83 -25.18 -12.01
N GLY A 102 -9.71 -23.88 -11.78
CA GLY A 102 -10.85 -22.96 -11.73
C GLY A 102 -11.53 -22.87 -13.10
N THR A 103 -12.87 -22.97 -13.12
CA THR A 103 -13.65 -22.90 -14.37
C THR A 103 -13.40 -21.54 -15.07
N GLY A 104 -13.02 -21.58 -16.35
CA GLY A 104 -12.74 -20.39 -17.14
C GLY A 104 -11.39 -19.72 -16.84
N MET A 105 -10.54 -20.36 -16.03
CA MET A 105 -9.23 -19.85 -15.66
C MET A 105 -8.08 -20.60 -16.34
N ASN A 106 -6.96 -19.93 -16.43
CA ASN A 106 -5.68 -20.46 -16.89
C ASN A 106 -4.59 -20.20 -15.85
N ILE A 107 -3.46 -20.91 -16.01
CA ILE A 107 -2.20 -20.55 -15.37
C ILE A 107 -1.54 -19.49 -16.23
N GLU A 108 -1.43 -18.27 -15.71
CA GLU A 108 -0.75 -17.18 -16.40
C GLU A 108 0.71 -17.10 -16.00
N HIS A 109 1.59 -16.96 -17.00
CA HIS A 109 2.98 -16.57 -16.81
C HIS A 109 3.06 -15.05 -16.87
N SER A 110 3.08 -14.38 -15.72
CA SER A 110 3.14 -12.93 -15.63
C SER A 110 4.33 -12.37 -16.43
N PHE A 111 5.51 -12.95 -16.20
CA PHE A 111 6.71 -12.79 -17.03
C PHE A 111 6.66 -13.87 -18.13
N PRO A 112 6.37 -13.51 -19.38
CA PRO A 112 5.96 -14.44 -20.41
C PRO A 112 6.98 -15.53 -20.73
N LYS A 113 6.54 -16.78 -20.70
CA LYS A 113 7.40 -17.94 -21.01
C LYS A 113 8.05 -17.91 -22.39
N SER A 114 7.41 -17.25 -23.37
CA SER A 114 7.98 -17.08 -24.71
C SER A 114 9.29 -16.30 -24.72
N TRP A 115 9.57 -15.52 -23.67
CA TRP A 115 10.78 -14.71 -23.58
C TRP A 115 12.08 -15.50 -23.35
N TRP A 116 11.96 -16.78 -22.98
CA TRP A 116 13.08 -17.74 -22.96
C TRP A 116 12.85 -18.97 -23.85
N GLY A 117 11.99 -18.81 -24.88
CA GLY A 117 11.69 -19.87 -25.84
C GLY A 117 10.69 -20.91 -25.34
N GLY A 118 10.04 -20.72 -24.21
CA GLY A 118 8.99 -21.61 -23.69
C GLY A 118 9.49 -22.95 -23.13
N ALA A 119 10.80 -23.11 -22.95
CA ALA A 119 11.37 -24.33 -22.36
C ALA A 119 10.83 -24.53 -20.92
N LYS A 120 10.45 -25.78 -20.60
CA LYS A 120 9.94 -26.18 -19.29
C LYS A 120 11.09 -26.32 -18.26
N ILE A 121 11.75 -25.22 -18.00
CA ILE A 121 12.77 -25.06 -16.96
C ILE A 121 12.12 -24.53 -15.66
N GLN A 122 12.88 -24.34 -14.59
CA GLN A 122 12.39 -23.83 -13.31
C GLN A 122 11.53 -22.55 -13.48
N ALA A 123 11.95 -21.59 -14.31
CA ALA A 123 11.21 -20.34 -14.59
C ALA A 123 9.78 -20.57 -15.12
N TYR A 124 9.55 -21.70 -15.80
CA TYR A 124 8.23 -22.07 -16.33
C TYR A 124 7.25 -22.50 -15.23
N MET A 125 7.74 -22.97 -14.10
CA MET A 125 6.96 -23.59 -13.03
C MET A 125 7.03 -22.81 -11.72
N ASP A 126 7.77 -21.71 -11.68
CA ASP A 126 7.96 -20.88 -10.49
C ASP A 126 6.68 -20.14 -10.09
N LEU A 127 6.17 -20.39 -8.90
CA LEU A 127 4.94 -19.78 -8.38
C LEU A 127 5.03 -18.25 -8.25
N TYR A 128 6.22 -17.65 -8.13
CA TYR A 128 6.37 -16.20 -8.16
C TYR A 128 6.11 -15.61 -9.55
N ASN A 129 6.19 -16.43 -10.61
CA ASN A 129 5.82 -16.05 -11.97
C ASN A 129 4.40 -16.45 -12.35
N LEU A 130 3.85 -17.48 -11.69
CA LEU A 130 2.57 -18.08 -12.05
C LEU A 130 1.43 -17.51 -11.21
N MET A 131 0.31 -17.22 -11.89
CA MET A 131 -0.90 -16.67 -11.25
C MET A 131 -2.15 -17.34 -11.83
N PRO A 132 -3.18 -17.62 -11.03
CA PRO A 132 -4.49 -17.97 -11.57
C PRO A 132 -5.08 -16.72 -12.24
N CYS A 133 -5.58 -16.86 -13.45
CA CYS A 133 -6.03 -15.74 -14.28
C CYS A 133 -7.22 -16.15 -15.15
N GLU A 134 -8.19 -15.27 -15.33
CA GLU A 134 -9.26 -15.46 -16.31
C GLU A 134 -8.69 -15.67 -17.71
N SER A 135 -9.18 -16.72 -18.40
CA SER A 135 -8.65 -17.12 -19.71
C SER A 135 -8.72 -16.02 -20.77
N LYS A 136 -9.77 -15.18 -20.72
CA LYS A 136 -9.96 -14.10 -21.69
C LYS A 136 -8.91 -13.01 -21.55
N ILE A 137 -8.69 -12.50 -20.33
CA ILE A 137 -7.69 -11.45 -20.12
C ILE A 137 -6.27 -11.99 -20.27
N ASN A 138 -6.00 -13.24 -19.89
CA ASN A 138 -4.74 -13.92 -20.19
C ASN A 138 -4.45 -13.90 -21.70
N SER A 139 -5.42 -14.30 -22.54
CA SER A 139 -5.28 -14.27 -23.99
C SER A 139 -5.08 -12.84 -24.53
N THR A 140 -5.79 -11.86 -23.97
CA THR A 140 -5.68 -10.44 -24.40
C THR A 140 -4.31 -9.86 -24.03
N LYS A 141 -3.81 -10.16 -22.80
CA LYS A 141 -2.48 -9.73 -22.34
C LYS A 141 -1.37 -10.33 -23.21
N SER A 142 -1.53 -11.57 -23.67
CA SER A 142 -0.55 -12.23 -24.53
C SER A 142 0.85 -12.19 -23.88
N ASN A 143 1.90 -11.96 -24.68
CA ASN A 143 3.29 -11.82 -24.20
C ASN A 143 3.78 -10.36 -24.20
N TYR A 144 2.86 -9.40 -24.09
CA TYR A 144 3.25 -7.99 -24.01
C TYR A 144 3.98 -7.69 -22.69
N PRO A 145 4.98 -6.81 -22.71
CA PRO A 145 5.68 -6.38 -21.50
C PRO A 145 4.78 -5.51 -20.62
N MET A 146 5.11 -5.49 -19.34
CA MET A 146 4.44 -4.65 -18.36
C MET A 146 4.91 -3.19 -18.51
N GLY A 147 3.96 -2.26 -18.68
CA GLY A 147 4.24 -0.83 -18.89
C GLY A 147 2.95 0.00 -18.88
N VAL A 148 3.09 1.31 -19.06
CA VAL A 148 1.95 2.24 -19.04
C VAL A 148 1.19 2.18 -20.37
N VAL A 149 -0.14 2.00 -20.29
CA VAL A 149 -1.05 2.01 -21.45
C VAL A 149 -1.73 3.37 -21.53
N VAL A 150 -1.53 4.07 -22.68
CA VAL A 150 -2.09 5.40 -22.92
C VAL A 150 -3.14 5.43 -24.04
N ASP A 151 -3.18 4.40 -24.90
CA ASP A 151 -4.09 4.35 -26.04
C ASP A 151 -4.51 2.92 -26.37
N GLY A 152 -5.69 2.78 -26.98
CA GLY A 152 -6.19 1.53 -27.56
C GLY A 152 -6.42 0.41 -26.55
N ASP A 153 -6.85 0.73 -25.32
CA ASP A 153 -7.09 -0.26 -24.27
C ASP A 153 -8.14 -1.30 -24.66
N LYS A 154 -7.71 -2.57 -24.65
CA LYS A 154 -8.53 -3.77 -24.92
C LYS A 154 -8.70 -4.63 -23.68
N GLY A 155 -8.37 -4.11 -22.51
CA GLY A 155 -8.43 -4.81 -21.23
C GLY A 155 -9.85 -5.09 -20.74
N ASN A 156 -9.97 -5.29 -19.44
CA ASN A 156 -11.23 -5.68 -18.78
C ASN A 156 -11.68 -4.69 -17.69
N GLY A 157 -11.13 -3.48 -17.67
CA GLY A 157 -11.40 -2.46 -16.66
C GLY A 157 -10.52 -2.59 -15.39
N CYS A 158 -9.81 -3.71 -15.21
CA CYS A 158 -8.80 -3.92 -14.19
C CYS A 158 -7.40 -3.92 -14.84
N THR A 159 -7.15 -4.91 -15.68
CA THR A 159 -5.93 -4.97 -16.49
C THR A 159 -6.17 -4.21 -17.79
N LYS A 160 -5.30 -3.25 -18.10
CA LYS A 160 -5.25 -2.60 -19.40
C LYS A 160 -4.31 -3.34 -20.35
N VAL A 161 -4.66 -3.37 -21.64
CA VAL A 161 -3.80 -3.90 -22.70
C VAL A 161 -3.91 -2.97 -23.90
N GLY A 162 -2.84 -2.28 -24.26
CA GLY A 162 -2.87 -1.27 -25.31
C GLY A 162 -1.48 -0.74 -25.64
N LYS A 163 -1.44 0.45 -26.23
CA LYS A 163 -0.19 1.09 -26.65
C LYS A 163 0.33 2.06 -25.60
N GLY A 164 1.65 2.07 -25.40
CA GLY A 164 2.37 3.10 -24.69
C GLY A 164 2.61 4.36 -25.51
N THR A 165 3.26 5.36 -24.93
CA THR A 165 3.62 6.62 -25.61
C THR A 165 4.57 6.42 -26.77
N ASP A 166 5.31 5.33 -26.81
CA ASP A 166 6.23 4.91 -27.89
C ASP A 166 5.52 4.12 -29.01
N GLY A 167 4.21 3.92 -28.90
CA GLY A 167 3.40 3.15 -29.84
C GLY A 167 3.55 1.63 -29.74
N GLN A 168 4.38 1.12 -28.84
CA GLN A 168 4.53 -0.31 -28.60
C GLN A 168 3.39 -0.83 -27.71
N TRP A 169 3.14 -2.14 -27.79
CA TRP A 169 2.11 -2.80 -26.98
C TRP A 169 2.64 -3.15 -25.59
N TYR A 170 1.81 -2.83 -24.58
CA TYR A 170 2.02 -3.11 -23.17
C TYR A 170 0.76 -3.65 -22.51
N TRP A 171 0.93 -4.24 -21.35
CA TRP A 171 -0.15 -4.44 -20.40
C TRP A 171 0.15 -3.67 -19.11
N GLU A 172 -0.88 -3.15 -18.48
CA GLU A 172 -0.79 -2.39 -17.24
C GLU A 172 -1.72 -2.98 -16.19
N PRO A 173 -1.21 -3.40 -15.00
CA PRO A 173 -2.05 -3.85 -13.91
C PRO A 173 -2.89 -2.70 -13.33
N SER A 174 -3.99 -3.06 -12.63
CA SER A 174 -4.71 -2.10 -11.79
C SER A 174 -3.80 -1.56 -10.69
N ASN A 175 -4.17 -0.39 -10.15
CA ASN A 175 -3.36 0.25 -9.11
C ASN A 175 -3.19 -0.61 -7.85
N GLU A 176 -4.13 -1.51 -7.57
CA GLU A 176 -4.11 -2.46 -6.45
C GLU A 176 -3.03 -3.54 -6.57
N TRP A 177 -2.56 -3.83 -7.79
CA TRP A 177 -1.64 -4.94 -8.07
C TRP A 177 -0.34 -4.49 -8.75
N LYS A 178 -0.13 -3.19 -8.93
CA LYS A 178 1.07 -2.65 -9.59
C LYS A 178 2.35 -3.03 -8.85
N GLY A 179 2.32 -2.95 -7.53
CA GLY A 179 3.44 -3.30 -6.67
C GLY A 179 3.73 -4.79 -6.67
N ASP A 180 2.70 -5.63 -6.51
CA ASP A 180 2.81 -7.09 -6.55
C ASP A 180 3.50 -7.56 -7.84
N PHE A 181 3.02 -7.07 -8.99
CA PHE A 181 3.62 -7.41 -10.29
C PHE A 181 5.01 -6.84 -10.47
N ALA A 182 5.27 -5.61 -10.01
CA ALA A 182 6.59 -4.98 -10.09
C ALA A 182 7.63 -5.80 -9.30
N ARG A 183 7.32 -6.18 -8.06
CA ARG A 183 8.18 -7.05 -7.23
C ARG A 183 8.34 -8.46 -7.82
N GLY A 184 7.31 -8.98 -8.49
CA GLY A 184 7.36 -10.23 -9.25
C GLY A 184 8.31 -10.15 -10.45
N TYR A 185 8.26 -9.04 -11.22
CA TYR A 185 9.16 -8.82 -12.36
C TYR A 185 10.61 -8.62 -11.92
N MET A 186 10.85 -7.90 -10.83
CA MET A 186 12.19 -7.75 -10.23
C MET A 186 12.74 -9.09 -9.75
N TYR A 187 11.90 -9.93 -9.14
CA TYR A 187 12.26 -11.29 -8.76
C TYR A 187 12.67 -12.12 -9.97
N MET A 188 11.84 -12.15 -11.03
CA MET A 188 12.13 -12.91 -12.26
C MET A 188 13.43 -12.45 -12.93
N ALA A 189 13.64 -11.14 -13.04
CA ALA A 189 14.85 -10.56 -13.63
C ALA A 189 16.11 -10.80 -12.78
N THR A 190 15.95 -11.12 -11.50
CA THR A 190 17.07 -11.46 -10.62
C THR A 190 17.30 -12.96 -10.57
N THR A 191 16.25 -13.73 -10.31
CA THR A 191 16.34 -15.20 -10.18
C THR A 191 16.86 -15.86 -11.46
N TYR A 192 16.44 -15.33 -12.62
CA TYR A 192 16.71 -15.90 -13.93
C TYR A 192 17.59 -14.99 -14.81
N GLN A 193 18.44 -14.15 -14.20
CA GLN A 193 19.30 -13.19 -14.90
C GLN A 193 20.19 -13.83 -15.99
N ASN A 194 20.56 -15.09 -15.83
CA ASN A 194 21.44 -15.82 -16.75
C ASN A 194 20.70 -16.46 -17.94
N LEU A 195 19.37 -16.25 -18.07
CA LEU A 195 18.63 -16.79 -19.21
C LEU A 195 18.91 -16.01 -20.49
N SER A 196 18.91 -16.74 -21.61
CA SER A 196 18.93 -16.11 -22.94
C SER A 196 17.55 -15.58 -23.27
N TRP A 197 17.35 -14.27 -23.10
CA TRP A 197 16.10 -13.62 -23.42
C TRP A 197 15.92 -13.49 -24.94
N THR A 198 14.74 -13.89 -25.44
CA THR A 198 14.40 -13.93 -26.86
C THR A 198 13.12 -13.16 -27.14
N GLY A 199 12.95 -12.74 -28.41
CA GLY A 199 11.74 -12.05 -28.87
C GLY A 199 11.77 -10.55 -28.70
N THR A 200 10.98 -9.87 -29.53
CA THR A 200 10.91 -8.39 -29.58
C THR A 200 10.30 -7.80 -28.32
N GLN A 201 9.31 -8.47 -27.73
CA GLN A 201 8.64 -8.04 -26.50
C GLN A 201 9.59 -8.11 -25.29
N ALA A 202 10.37 -9.18 -25.17
CA ALA A 202 11.40 -9.27 -24.13
C ALA A 202 12.41 -8.14 -24.26
N ALA A 203 12.88 -7.85 -25.48
CA ALA A 203 13.85 -6.80 -25.76
C ALA A 203 13.34 -5.37 -25.47
N GLN A 204 12.05 -5.17 -25.23
CA GLN A 204 11.52 -3.88 -24.81
C GLN A 204 11.90 -3.54 -23.36
N ILE A 205 11.95 -4.54 -22.46
CA ILE A 205 12.22 -4.31 -21.04
C ILE A 205 13.49 -4.98 -20.50
N LEU A 206 14.09 -5.90 -21.25
CA LEU A 206 15.26 -6.67 -20.83
C LEU A 206 16.52 -6.27 -21.56
N GLU A 207 17.62 -6.25 -20.83
CA GLU A 207 19.00 -6.20 -21.33
C GLU A 207 19.56 -7.63 -21.44
N LYS A 208 20.52 -7.82 -22.36
CA LYS A 208 21.26 -9.10 -22.48
C LYS A 208 22.47 -9.11 -21.56
N SER A 209 22.22 -8.84 -20.27
CA SER A 209 23.28 -8.77 -19.25
C SER A 209 22.71 -9.19 -17.90
N ASP A 210 23.54 -9.75 -17.05
CA ASP A 210 23.16 -10.16 -15.69
C ASP A 210 22.82 -8.96 -14.81
N TYR A 211 23.35 -7.78 -15.15
CA TYR A 211 23.04 -6.51 -14.52
C TYR A 211 23.01 -5.40 -15.57
N PRO A 212 21.98 -4.55 -15.58
CA PRO A 212 20.84 -4.49 -14.66
C PRO A 212 19.77 -5.54 -14.94
N THR A 213 19.82 -6.31 -16.03
CA THR A 213 18.84 -7.25 -16.59
C THR A 213 17.57 -6.56 -17.06
N LEU A 214 16.97 -5.68 -16.25
CA LEU A 214 15.88 -4.79 -16.65
C LEU A 214 16.44 -3.51 -17.29
N LYS A 215 15.81 -3.02 -18.35
CA LYS A 215 16.11 -1.69 -18.88
C LYS A 215 15.79 -0.60 -17.88
N ARG A 216 16.51 0.51 -17.97
CA ARG A 216 16.41 1.63 -17.02
C ARG A 216 14.97 2.12 -16.84
N TRP A 217 14.26 2.41 -17.92
CA TRP A 217 12.88 2.87 -17.86
C TRP A 217 11.95 1.87 -17.16
N ALA A 218 12.20 0.56 -17.34
CA ALA A 218 11.37 -0.50 -16.77
C ALA A 218 11.60 -0.61 -15.25
N TYR A 219 12.86 -0.68 -14.77
CA TYR A 219 13.08 -0.74 -13.33
C TYR A 219 12.69 0.56 -12.62
N GLU A 220 12.88 1.75 -13.22
CA GLU A 220 12.40 3.01 -12.66
C GLU A 220 10.87 3.04 -12.52
N LEU A 221 10.14 2.55 -13.54
CA LEU A 221 8.69 2.41 -13.49
C LEU A 221 8.25 1.41 -12.39
N TYR A 222 8.92 0.26 -12.32
CA TYR A 222 8.57 -0.79 -11.35
C TYR A 222 8.89 -0.36 -9.91
N ILE A 223 9.97 0.35 -9.66
CA ILE A 223 10.26 1.00 -8.37
C ILE A 223 9.13 1.97 -8.00
N LYS A 224 8.74 2.83 -8.95
CA LYS A 224 7.63 3.76 -8.74
C LYS A 224 6.34 3.02 -8.39
N TRP A 225 6.00 1.97 -9.12
CA TRP A 225 4.78 1.19 -8.88
C TRP A 225 4.82 0.42 -7.55
N ALA A 226 5.96 -0.14 -7.20
CA ALA A 226 6.14 -0.80 -5.91
C ALA A 226 6.01 0.16 -4.71
N LYS A 227 6.36 1.45 -4.88
CA LYS A 227 6.11 2.51 -3.89
C LYS A 227 4.64 2.95 -3.85
N GLN A 228 3.96 2.99 -5.01
CA GLN A 228 2.54 3.35 -5.10
C GLN A 228 1.61 2.28 -4.52
N ASP A 229 2.02 1.03 -4.63
CA ASP A 229 1.32 -0.15 -4.13
C ASP A 229 2.28 -0.92 -3.21
N PRO A 230 2.39 -0.52 -1.93
CA PRO A 230 3.26 -1.14 -0.97
C PRO A 230 2.87 -2.58 -0.66
N VAL A 231 3.84 -3.35 -0.11
CA VAL A 231 3.61 -4.74 0.30
C VAL A 231 2.43 -4.85 1.26
N THR A 232 1.50 -5.74 0.94
CA THR A 232 0.29 -6.00 1.73
C THR A 232 0.43 -7.28 2.58
N PRO A 233 -0.41 -7.46 3.62
CA PRO A 233 -0.48 -8.73 4.36
C PRO A 233 -0.77 -9.94 3.47
N LEU A 234 -1.53 -9.74 2.40
CA LEU A 234 -1.84 -10.79 1.42
C LEU A 234 -0.58 -11.23 0.66
N GLU A 235 0.24 -10.28 0.25
CA GLU A 235 1.48 -10.54 -0.48
C GLU A 235 2.52 -11.21 0.43
N VAL A 236 2.64 -10.78 1.70
CA VAL A 236 3.50 -11.44 2.70
C VAL A 236 3.04 -12.87 2.94
N LYS A 237 1.73 -13.07 3.11
CA LYS A 237 1.17 -14.43 3.23
C LYS A 237 1.54 -15.30 2.04
N ARG A 238 1.37 -14.77 0.81
CA ARG A 238 1.73 -15.48 -0.42
C ARG A 238 3.21 -15.84 -0.45
N ASN A 239 4.10 -14.90 -0.11
CA ASN A 239 5.54 -15.12 -0.06
C ASN A 239 5.91 -16.24 0.93
N ASN A 240 5.29 -16.23 2.11
CA ASN A 240 5.46 -17.29 3.12
C ASN A 240 4.94 -18.66 2.65
N ASP A 241 3.81 -18.69 1.97
CA ASP A 241 3.22 -19.94 1.49
C ASP A 241 3.99 -20.51 0.29
N VAL A 242 4.48 -19.66 -0.61
CA VAL A 242 5.38 -20.09 -1.70
C VAL A 242 6.69 -20.63 -1.12
N TYR A 243 7.26 -19.99 -0.10
CA TYR A 243 8.45 -20.50 0.59
C TYR A 243 8.27 -21.91 1.14
N LYS A 244 7.13 -22.23 1.74
CA LYS A 244 6.82 -23.58 2.23
C LYS A 244 6.77 -24.63 1.12
N ILE A 245 6.44 -24.20 -0.10
CA ILE A 245 6.33 -25.07 -1.28
C ILE A 245 7.68 -25.19 -2.02
N GLN A 246 8.33 -24.04 -2.29
CA GLN A 246 9.48 -23.95 -3.19
C GLN A 246 10.84 -23.82 -2.48
N GLY A 247 10.86 -23.51 -1.17
CA GLY A 247 12.08 -23.34 -0.39
C GLY A 247 12.82 -22.03 -0.65
N ASN A 248 12.32 -21.17 -1.57
CA ASN A 248 12.87 -19.84 -1.81
C ASN A 248 11.83 -18.73 -1.54
N ARG A 249 12.30 -17.50 -1.37
CA ARG A 249 11.48 -16.32 -1.05
C ARG A 249 11.64 -15.24 -2.12
N ASN A 250 10.65 -14.36 -2.26
CA ASN A 250 10.83 -13.14 -3.02
C ASN A 250 11.41 -12.04 -2.09
N PRO A 251 12.70 -11.68 -2.21
CA PRO A 251 13.35 -10.74 -1.32
C PRO A 251 12.85 -9.30 -1.52
N PHE A 252 12.25 -8.96 -2.67
CA PHE A 252 11.63 -7.66 -2.91
C PHE A 252 10.29 -7.49 -2.19
N VAL A 253 9.69 -8.62 -1.74
CA VAL A 253 8.57 -8.62 -0.79
C VAL A 253 9.11 -8.55 0.64
N ASP A 254 10.14 -9.32 0.98
CA ASP A 254 10.70 -9.36 2.33
C ASP A 254 11.31 -8.02 2.76
N PHE A 255 11.99 -7.35 1.83
CA PHE A 255 12.61 -6.04 2.02
C PHE A 255 12.08 -5.06 0.97
N PRO A 256 11.01 -4.30 1.26
CA PRO A 256 10.38 -3.41 0.29
C PRO A 256 11.29 -2.35 -0.34
N ASN A 257 12.41 -2.01 0.32
CA ASN A 257 13.40 -1.06 -0.18
C ASN A 257 14.60 -1.71 -0.89
N LEU A 258 14.72 -3.03 -0.95
CA LEU A 258 15.85 -3.71 -1.61
C LEU A 258 16.05 -3.26 -3.06
N MET A 259 14.97 -2.98 -3.77
CA MET A 259 15.00 -2.50 -5.15
C MET A 259 15.79 -1.20 -5.31
N GLU A 260 15.79 -0.32 -4.29
CA GLU A 260 16.56 0.92 -4.31
C GLU A 260 18.07 0.68 -4.25
N TYR A 261 18.50 -0.33 -3.50
CA TYR A 261 19.91 -0.72 -3.41
C TYR A 261 20.38 -1.50 -4.63
N VAL A 262 19.46 -2.12 -5.38
CA VAL A 262 19.81 -2.86 -6.61
C VAL A 262 19.78 -1.96 -7.83
N TRP A 263 18.77 -1.11 -8.02
CA TRP A 263 18.56 -0.32 -9.24
C TRP A 263 18.24 1.16 -9.02
N GLY A 264 17.88 1.57 -7.80
CA GLY A 264 17.39 2.91 -7.50
C GLY A 264 18.42 3.83 -6.86
N ASP A 265 17.93 4.75 -6.05
CA ASP A 265 18.73 5.86 -5.51
C ASP A 265 19.79 5.40 -4.48
N SER A 266 19.61 4.20 -3.90
CA SER A 266 20.54 3.63 -2.90
C SER A 266 21.59 2.68 -3.50
N ILE A 267 21.78 2.67 -4.81
CA ILE A 267 22.69 1.75 -5.53
C ILE A 267 24.16 1.81 -5.05
N ASN A 268 24.58 2.94 -4.51
CA ASN A 268 25.94 3.16 -4.01
C ASN A 268 26.13 2.81 -2.54
N TYR A 269 25.05 2.50 -1.82
CA TYR A 269 25.07 2.19 -0.39
C TYR A 269 25.08 0.71 -0.14
N ALA A 270 25.75 0.31 0.94
CA ALA A 270 25.82 -1.09 1.36
C ALA A 270 24.50 -1.53 2.00
N PHE A 271 23.94 -2.64 1.53
CA PHE A 271 22.75 -3.23 2.11
C PHE A 271 23.08 -4.00 3.40
N ASP A 272 22.28 -3.84 4.44
CA ASP A 272 22.38 -4.63 5.67
C ASP A 272 21.01 -5.21 6.05
N PRO A 273 20.78 -6.52 5.84
CA PRO A 273 19.50 -7.15 6.12
C PRO A 273 19.09 -7.08 7.59
N ALA A 274 20.05 -6.99 8.52
CA ALA A 274 19.77 -6.89 9.96
C ALA A 274 19.26 -5.50 10.36
N LYS A 275 19.61 -4.46 9.61
CA LYS A 275 19.22 -3.07 9.86
C LYS A 275 18.01 -2.64 9.03
N THR A 276 17.76 -3.31 7.92
CA THR A 276 16.65 -3.01 7.00
C THR A 276 15.33 -3.49 7.58
N ILE A 277 14.27 -2.69 7.46
CA ILE A 277 12.92 -3.09 7.88
C ILE A 277 12.39 -4.15 6.93
N THR A 278 11.97 -5.27 7.50
CA THR A 278 11.25 -6.33 6.78
C THR A 278 9.78 -5.94 6.58
N SER A 279 9.14 -6.51 5.56
CA SER A 279 7.71 -6.29 5.29
C SER A 279 6.80 -6.65 6.47
N GLU A 280 7.17 -7.64 7.28
CA GLU A 280 6.40 -8.01 8.48
C GLU A 280 6.40 -6.89 9.53
N LYS A 281 7.54 -6.21 9.72
CA LYS A 281 7.64 -5.02 10.59
C LYS A 281 6.95 -3.81 9.96
N TYR A 282 7.06 -3.65 8.64
CA TYR A 282 6.43 -2.56 7.89
C TYR A 282 4.90 -2.60 8.00
N ILE A 283 4.28 -3.77 7.81
CA ILE A 283 2.83 -3.97 7.94
C ILE A 283 2.36 -3.76 9.39
N GLY A 284 3.21 -4.05 10.38
CA GLY A 284 2.94 -3.81 11.80
C GLY A 284 3.05 -2.36 12.26
N GLY A 285 3.17 -1.38 11.35
CA GLY A 285 3.24 0.06 11.66
C GLY A 285 4.64 0.59 11.95
N GLY A 286 5.68 -0.19 11.66
CA GLY A 286 7.06 0.29 11.66
C GLY A 286 7.37 1.00 10.33
N GLY A 287 7.54 2.34 10.37
CA GLY A 287 7.85 3.16 9.20
C GLY A 287 9.08 2.71 8.41
N ASN A 288 9.23 3.27 7.20
CA ASN A 288 10.40 3.05 6.32
C ASN A 288 11.73 3.15 7.09
N PRO A 289 12.65 2.18 6.92
CA PRO A 289 13.90 2.22 7.64
C PRO A 289 14.74 3.41 7.22
N VAL A 290 15.16 4.17 8.22
CA VAL A 290 16.33 5.04 8.09
C VAL A 290 17.54 4.11 8.12
N ASP A 291 18.37 4.12 7.09
CA ASP A 291 19.70 3.50 7.18
C ASP A 291 20.53 4.36 8.16
N PRO A 292 20.80 3.86 9.37
CA PRO A 292 21.54 4.65 10.38
C PRO A 292 22.99 4.90 10.01
N ASP A 293 23.53 4.20 9.01
CA ASP A 293 24.92 4.31 8.55
C ASP A 293 25.08 5.18 7.28
N ASN A 294 23.99 5.79 6.80
CA ASN A 294 24.03 6.71 5.66
C ASN A 294 23.67 8.15 6.06
N PRO A 295 24.63 8.92 6.66
CA PRO A 295 24.38 10.31 7.05
C PRO A 295 24.23 11.27 5.85
N ASP A 296 24.62 10.83 4.64
CA ASP A 296 24.61 11.63 3.42
C ASP A 296 23.46 11.25 2.45
N ASN A 297 22.53 10.38 2.87
CA ASN A 297 21.31 10.18 2.09
C ASN A 297 20.49 11.49 2.10
N PRO A 298 20.46 12.25 0.99
CA PRO A 298 19.75 13.54 0.95
C PRO A 298 18.23 13.40 1.09
N ASN A 299 17.75 12.18 1.30
CA ASN A 299 16.39 11.88 1.66
C ASN A 299 16.40 10.94 2.89
N PRO A 300 16.64 11.48 4.12
CA PRO A 300 16.22 10.78 5.32
C PRO A 300 14.70 10.69 5.16
N GLY A 301 14.22 9.54 4.66
CA GLY A 301 12.83 9.32 4.37
C GLY A 301 12.03 9.65 5.61
N VAL A 302 11.46 10.83 5.67
CA VAL A 302 10.38 11.16 6.58
C VAL A 302 9.27 10.21 6.18
N SER A 303 9.05 9.17 6.97
CA SER A 303 8.10 8.10 6.69
C SER A 303 6.73 8.73 6.50
N GLU A 304 6.09 8.47 5.35
CA GLU A 304 4.66 8.74 5.24
C GLU A 304 3.95 7.87 6.27
N GLU A 305 3.32 8.51 7.23
CA GLU A 305 2.49 7.86 8.23
C GLU A 305 1.04 7.84 7.72
N ILE A 306 0.37 6.72 7.90
CA ILE A 306 -1.07 6.65 7.67
C ILE A 306 -1.76 7.37 8.82
N ILE A 307 -2.30 8.56 8.54
CA ILE A 307 -3.08 9.34 9.50
C ILE A 307 -4.46 8.73 9.64
N TYR A 308 -5.05 8.30 8.51
CA TYR A 308 -6.36 7.66 8.49
C TYR A 308 -6.51 6.80 7.23
N THR A 309 -7.16 5.66 7.38
CA THR A 309 -7.61 4.85 6.25
C THR A 309 -8.93 4.17 6.58
N ALA A 310 -9.82 4.10 5.61
CA ALA A 310 -11.07 3.36 5.76
C ALA A 310 -11.51 2.76 4.42
N ASN A 311 -11.82 1.46 4.44
CA ASN A 311 -12.59 0.83 3.40
C ASN A 311 -14.07 0.90 3.80
N PHE A 312 -14.80 1.84 3.24
CA PHE A 312 -16.19 2.09 3.61
C PHE A 312 -17.18 0.96 3.26
N LYS A 313 -16.74 -0.06 2.54
CA LYS A 313 -17.51 -1.30 2.40
C LYS A 313 -17.46 -2.15 3.67
N ALA A 314 -16.33 -2.13 4.37
CA ALA A 314 -16.09 -2.93 5.58
C ALA A 314 -16.45 -2.19 6.88
N THR A 315 -16.17 -0.88 6.97
CA THR A 315 -16.38 -0.04 8.15
C THR A 315 -17.12 1.26 7.81
N ASP A 316 -17.76 1.89 8.80
CA ASP A 316 -18.29 3.27 8.66
C ASP A 316 -17.18 4.34 8.76
N GLY A 317 -15.99 3.95 9.23
CA GLY A 317 -14.83 4.84 9.34
C GLY A 317 -15.00 5.93 10.40
N ASP A 318 -15.81 5.70 11.44
CA ASP A 318 -16.15 6.68 12.48
C ASP A 318 -16.69 8.01 11.91
N CYS A 319 -17.36 7.93 10.75
CA CYS A 319 -17.94 9.09 10.08
C CYS A 319 -19.16 9.60 10.84
N THR A 320 -19.33 10.93 10.82
CA THR A 320 -20.51 11.63 11.33
C THR A 320 -21.18 12.44 10.21
N PHE A 321 -22.29 13.08 10.51
CA PHE A 321 -23.08 13.80 9.50
C PHE A 321 -23.37 15.22 9.94
N ASP A 322 -23.34 16.13 8.96
CA ASP A 322 -23.82 17.50 9.08
C ASP A 322 -24.81 17.73 7.93
N VAL A 323 -26.10 17.42 8.19
CA VAL A 323 -27.17 17.42 7.19
C VAL A 323 -28.18 18.49 7.53
N THR A 324 -28.31 19.49 6.65
CA THR A 324 -29.29 20.56 6.78
C THR A 324 -30.64 20.21 6.16
N THR A 325 -30.64 19.38 5.12
CA THR A 325 -31.86 18.96 4.41
C THR A 325 -31.74 17.50 3.95
N ASN A 326 -32.53 16.63 4.52
CA ASN A 326 -32.73 15.28 4.02
C ASN A 326 -33.64 15.29 2.77
N PRO A 327 -33.50 14.34 1.84
CA PRO A 327 -34.30 14.30 0.62
C PRO A 327 -35.81 14.18 0.91
N LYS A 328 -36.18 13.50 1.99
CA LYS A 328 -37.55 13.31 2.43
C LYS A 328 -37.58 12.94 3.92
N ASP A 329 -38.69 13.18 4.60
CA ASP A 329 -38.91 12.76 5.98
C ASP A 329 -38.71 11.24 6.12
N GLY A 330 -37.87 10.86 7.08
CA GLY A 330 -37.53 9.46 7.34
C GLY A 330 -36.53 8.84 6.36
N VAL A 331 -35.97 9.62 5.41
CA VAL A 331 -34.96 9.15 4.45
C VAL A 331 -33.64 9.91 4.68
N ASN A 332 -32.61 9.21 5.11
CA ASN A 332 -31.29 9.80 5.31
C ASN A 332 -30.62 10.13 3.97
N LEU A 333 -29.98 11.28 3.89
CA LEU A 333 -29.21 11.70 2.73
C LEU A 333 -28.01 10.76 2.51
N TRP A 334 -27.27 10.45 3.57
CA TRP A 334 -26.12 9.58 3.55
C TRP A 334 -26.47 8.19 4.08
N ASN A 335 -26.16 7.16 3.30
CA ASN A 335 -26.38 5.76 3.64
C ASN A 335 -25.14 4.94 3.29
N ARG A 336 -24.81 3.93 4.11
CA ARG A 336 -23.66 3.05 3.83
C ARG A 336 -24.13 1.72 3.24
N SER A 337 -23.47 1.30 2.16
CA SER A 337 -23.64 0.01 1.52
C SER A 337 -22.38 -0.83 1.68
N LYS A 338 -22.54 -2.12 2.03
CA LYS A 338 -21.43 -3.07 2.04
C LYS A 338 -20.84 -3.33 0.64
N ALA A 339 -21.57 -2.99 -0.41
CA ALA A 339 -21.12 -3.18 -1.79
C ALA A 339 -20.37 -1.94 -2.33
N TYR A 340 -20.82 -0.73 -1.97
CA TYR A 340 -20.42 0.50 -2.64
C TYR A 340 -19.75 1.55 -1.72
N GLY A 341 -19.79 1.37 -0.40
CA GLY A 341 -19.28 2.33 0.58
C GLY A 341 -20.33 3.33 1.03
N TRP A 342 -19.94 4.57 1.35
CA TRP A 342 -20.87 5.66 1.66
C TRP A 342 -21.49 6.20 0.38
N MET A 343 -22.80 6.43 0.43
CA MET A 343 -23.59 6.88 -0.70
C MET A 343 -24.51 8.02 -0.28
N ALA A 344 -24.47 9.13 -1.05
CA ALA A 344 -25.44 10.20 -0.95
C ALA A 344 -26.33 10.27 -2.19
N THR A 345 -27.62 10.49 -2.01
CA THR A 345 -28.55 10.72 -3.11
C THR A 345 -29.80 11.47 -2.66
N GLY A 346 -30.23 12.46 -3.45
CA GLY A 346 -31.53 13.10 -3.34
C GLY A 346 -32.63 12.39 -4.12
N ALA A 347 -32.33 11.24 -4.76
CA ALA A 347 -33.28 10.45 -5.54
C ALA A 347 -33.89 9.34 -4.67
N VAL A 348 -35.19 9.40 -4.40
CA VAL A 348 -35.92 8.47 -3.52
C VAL A 348 -36.93 7.67 -4.33
N LYS A 349 -36.89 6.34 -4.20
CA LYS A 349 -37.90 5.47 -4.82
C LYS A 349 -39.18 5.52 -4.01
N GLU A 350 -40.26 5.97 -4.64
CA GLU A 350 -41.57 6.08 -4.02
C GLU A 350 -42.55 5.04 -4.56
N GLY A 351 -43.05 4.18 -3.67
CA GLY A 351 -44.03 3.16 -4.00
C GLY A 351 -43.64 2.30 -5.20
N THR A 352 -44.57 2.16 -6.16
CA THR A 352 -44.40 1.39 -7.41
C THR A 352 -43.85 2.19 -8.58
N ASN A 353 -43.42 3.46 -8.36
CA ASN A 353 -42.90 4.31 -9.41
C ASN A 353 -41.70 3.63 -10.10
N LYS A 354 -41.69 3.67 -11.45
CA LYS A 354 -40.61 3.10 -12.26
C LYS A 354 -39.26 3.82 -12.02
N TYR A 355 -39.32 5.14 -11.82
CA TYR A 355 -38.16 5.99 -11.61
C TYR A 355 -38.22 6.67 -10.24
N PRO A 356 -37.06 6.91 -9.58
CA PRO A 356 -37.01 7.65 -8.34
C PRO A 356 -37.50 9.09 -8.52
N THR A 357 -38.18 9.62 -7.51
CA THR A 357 -38.50 11.04 -7.40
C THR A 357 -37.27 11.80 -6.92
N LYS A 358 -37.01 12.97 -7.49
CA LYS A 358 -35.87 13.81 -7.14
C LYS A 358 -36.27 14.87 -6.13
N PHE A 359 -35.51 14.99 -5.06
CA PHE A 359 -35.71 15.96 -3.99
C PHE A 359 -34.50 16.87 -3.84
N ALA A 360 -34.71 18.05 -3.33
CA ALA A 360 -33.66 18.89 -2.81
C ALA A 360 -33.10 18.25 -1.53
N ALA A 361 -31.80 18.18 -1.44
CA ALA A 361 -31.10 17.70 -0.25
C ALA A 361 -29.77 18.45 -0.12
N ASP A 362 -29.30 18.61 1.12
CA ASP A 362 -28.05 19.30 1.44
C ASP A 362 -27.44 18.72 2.71
N GLY A 363 -26.17 18.31 2.64
CA GLY A 363 -25.45 17.82 3.82
C GLY A 363 -24.14 17.15 3.51
N SER A 364 -23.33 17.02 4.54
CA SER A 364 -21.97 16.50 4.49
C SER A 364 -21.83 15.19 5.28
N LEU A 365 -21.04 14.28 4.73
CA LEU A 365 -20.38 13.20 5.45
C LEU A 365 -19.05 13.74 6.00
N LEU A 366 -18.86 13.64 7.31
CA LEU A 366 -17.69 14.15 8.02
C LEU A 366 -16.78 12.99 8.42
N LEU A 367 -15.52 13.06 8.09
CA LEU A 367 -14.49 12.17 8.63
C LEU A 367 -14.15 12.58 10.08
N PRO A 368 -13.45 11.73 10.84
CA PRO A 368 -12.87 12.14 12.13
C PRO A 368 -12.00 13.39 12.01
N VAL A 369 -11.80 14.08 13.10
CA VAL A 369 -10.85 15.21 13.17
C VAL A 369 -9.43 14.65 13.14
N PHE A 370 -8.60 15.15 12.24
CA PHE A 370 -7.18 14.79 12.13
C PHE A 370 -6.33 15.84 12.84
N ASP A 371 -5.46 15.37 13.75
CA ASP A 371 -4.43 16.21 14.38
C ASP A 371 -3.16 16.11 13.54
N LEU A 372 -2.86 17.19 12.81
CA LEU A 372 -1.73 17.28 11.89
C LEU A 372 -0.56 18.08 12.49
N THR A 373 -0.55 18.28 13.83
CA THR A 373 0.43 19.13 14.54
C THR A 373 1.89 18.72 14.25
N ASP A 374 2.14 17.43 14.13
CA ASP A 374 3.47 16.87 13.93
C ASP A 374 3.83 16.61 12.46
N PHE A 375 2.95 16.97 11.51
CA PHE A 375 3.14 16.69 10.10
C PHE A 375 3.62 17.92 9.32
N GLU A 376 4.47 17.70 8.30
CA GLU A 376 4.97 18.73 7.38
C GLU A 376 4.37 18.59 5.97
N SER A 377 3.93 17.39 5.59
CA SER A 377 3.17 17.19 4.35
C SER A 377 2.03 16.21 4.58
N ILE A 378 0.90 16.43 3.92
CA ILE A 378 -0.30 15.63 4.03
C ILE A 378 -0.89 15.38 2.65
N GLU A 379 -1.29 14.16 2.37
CA GLU A 379 -1.94 13.74 1.13
C GLU A 379 -3.26 13.03 1.42
N LEU A 380 -4.30 13.38 0.67
CA LEU A 380 -5.60 12.70 0.65
C LEU A 380 -5.78 11.96 -0.67
N ASN A 381 -6.30 10.74 -0.60
CA ASN A 381 -6.70 9.94 -1.75
C ASN A 381 -7.97 9.14 -1.43
N PHE A 382 -8.88 9.00 -2.39
CA PHE A 382 -10.10 8.19 -2.25
C PHE A 382 -10.62 7.73 -3.61
N ASN A 383 -11.48 6.69 -3.60
CA ASN A 383 -12.19 6.23 -4.78
C ASN A 383 -13.65 6.67 -4.73
N HIS A 384 -14.18 7.18 -5.84
CA HIS A 384 -15.56 7.60 -5.92
C HIS A 384 -16.20 7.35 -7.29
N ALA A 385 -17.52 7.21 -7.30
CA ALA A 385 -18.35 7.13 -8.50
C ALA A 385 -19.51 8.12 -8.40
N VAL A 386 -19.93 8.65 -9.53
CA VAL A 386 -21.13 9.53 -9.62
C VAL A 386 -21.97 9.07 -10.80
N ASN A 387 -23.27 8.87 -10.57
CA ASN A 387 -24.21 8.63 -11.65
C ASN A 387 -25.42 9.57 -11.57
N TYR A 388 -26.11 9.76 -12.68
CA TYR A 388 -27.27 10.65 -12.86
C TYR A 388 -26.97 12.13 -12.64
N ASP A 389 -25.70 12.55 -12.68
CA ASP A 389 -25.27 13.95 -12.65
C ASP A 389 -24.03 14.18 -13.52
N LYS A 390 -24.22 14.63 -14.73
CA LYS A 390 -23.15 14.91 -15.71
C LYS A 390 -22.32 16.16 -15.42
N SER A 391 -22.62 16.88 -14.34
CA SER A 391 -21.87 18.06 -13.90
C SER A 391 -21.67 18.04 -12.39
N PRO A 392 -21.03 16.98 -11.85
CA PRO A 392 -20.97 16.72 -10.41
C PRO A 392 -20.32 17.87 -9.62
N LYS A 393 -19.29 18.51 -10.15
CA LYS A 393 -18.58 19.65 -9.52
C LYS A 393 -19.46 20.82 -9.13
N THR A 394 -20.67 20.93 -9.67
CA THR A 394 -21.60 22.02 -9.34
C THR A 394 -22.42 21.75 -8.08
N ARG A 395 -22.49 20.49 -7.64
CA ARG A 395 -23.33 20.03 -6.53
C ARG A 395 -22.58 19.23 -5.48
N LEU A 396 -21.43 18.72 -5.83
CA LEU A 396 -20.59 17.87 -4.97
C LEU A 396 -19.25 18.58 -4.76
N CYS A 397 -18.75 18.55 -3.54
CA CYS A 397 -17.39 19.00 -3.26
C CYS A 397 -16.81 18.28 -2.05
N VAL A 398 -15.48 18.26 -1.96
CA VAL A 398 -14.77 17.88 -0.74
C VAL A 398 -14.24 19.17 -0.11
N GLU A 399 -14.39 19.26 1.20
CA GLU A 399 -14.07 20.46 1.97
C GLU A 399 -13.12 20.13 3.12
N VAL A 400 -12.26 21.09 3.45
CA VAL A 400 -11.45 21.07 4.67
C VAL A 400 -12.02 22.08 5.64
N ARG A 401 -12.39 21.64 6.82
CA ARG A 401 -12.80 22.48 7.95
C ARG A 401 -11.61 22.67 8.88
N CYS A 402 -11.17 23.90 9.05
CA CYS A 402 -9.98 24.24 9.84
C CYS A 402 -10.16 25.63 10.48
N ASP A 403 -9.90 25.74 11.79
CA ASP A 403 -9.94 27.02 12.51
C ASP A 403 -11.27 27.81 12.31
N GLY A 404 -12.39 27.11 12.22
CA GLY A 404 -13.72 27.70 11.98
C GLY A 404 -14.00 28.09 10.52
N ALA A 405 -13.07 27.93 9.61
CA ALA A 405 -13.22 28.17 8.18
C ALA A 405 -13.45 26.86 7.42
N THR A 406 -14.22 26.92 6.32
CA THR A 406 -14.45 25.84 5.38
C THR A 406 -13.86 26.20 4.02
N THR A 407 -12.98 25.36 3.49
CA THR A 407 -12.30 25.57 2.20
C THR A 407 -12.56 24.40 1.27
N LYS A 408 -13.02 24.67 0.04
CA LYS A 408 -13.24 23.64 -0.99
C LYS A 408 -11.93 23.20 -1.62
N ILE A 409 -11.81 21.89 -1.86
CA ILE A 409 -10.71 21.29 -2.62
C ILE A 409 -11.05 21.34 -4.10
N ASN A 410 -10.15 21.89 -4.93
CA ASN A 410 -10.41 22.12 -6.35
C ASN A 410 -9.74 21.08 -7.28
N ASN A 411 -8.66 20.43 -6.86
CA ASN A 411 -7.83 19.54 -7.67
C ASN A 411 -8.22 18.05 -7.54
N ILE A 412 -9.52 17.77 -7.63
CA ILE A 412 -10.07 16.40 -7.58
C ILE A 412 -10.36 15.91 -8.99
N ASN A 413 -9.96 14.68 -9.30
CA ASN A 413 -10.43 13.97 -10.49
C ASN A 413 -11.88 13.53 -10.26
N TRP A 414 -12.81 14.10 -11.01
CA TRP A 414 -14.23 13.82 -10.87
C TRP A 414 -14.72 12.79 -11.88
N PRO A 415 -15.58 11.80 -11.47
CA PRO A 415 -16.28 10.92 -12.41
C PRO A 415 -17.07 11.71 -13.43
N ALA A 416 -17.28 11.12 -14.62
CA ALA A 416 -18.07 11.73 -15.70
C ALA A 416 -19.55 11.94 -15.35
N GLY A 417 -20.04 11.24 -14.32
CA GLY A 417 -21.39 11.42 -13.76
C GLY A 417 -22.51 10.72 -14.54
N GLY A 418 -22.16 9.84 -15.47
CA GLY A 418 -23.10 9.11 -16.31
C GLY A 418 -23.12 7.59 -16.12
N ASP A 419 -22.30 7.06 -15.25
CA ASP A 419 -22.13 5.63 -15.01
C ASP A 419 -21.72 5.35 -13.54
N TRP A 420 -21.52 4.08 -13.20
CA TRP A 420 -21.12 3.61 -11.88
C TRP A 420 -19.61 3.28 -11.80
N VAL A 421 -18.82 3.86 -12.70
CA VAL A 421 -17.39 3.63 -12.72
C VAL A 421 -16.71 4.39 -11.59
N PHE A 422 -16.08 3.65 -10.68
CA PHE A 422 -15.24 4.23 -9.64
C PHE A 422 -13.92 4.69 -10.23
N ILE A 423 -13.57 5.93 -9.98
CA ILE A 423 -12.26 6.48 -10.30
C ILE A 423 -11.56 6.95 -9.04
N ASN A 424 -10.25 7.07 -9.12
CA ASN A 424 -9.44 7.62 -8.05
C ASN A 424 -9.47 9.16 -8.09
N SER A 425 -9.60 9.79 -6.92
CA SER A 425 -9.62 11.26 -6.76
C SER A 425 -8.34 11.95 -7.24
N GLY A 426 -7.26 11.19 -7.47
CA GLY A 426 -5.90 11.70 -7.55
C GLY A 426 -5.31 11.96 -6.17
N ASN A 427 -4.01 12.23 -6.13
CA ASN A 427 -3.31 12.62 -4.93
C ASN A 427 -3.54 14.09 -4.65
N ILE A 428 -4.20 14.40 -3.54
CA ILE A 428 -4.62 15.74 -3.16
C ILE A 428 -3.71 16.23 -2.05
N ASP A 429 -2.90 17.25 -2.34
CA ASP A 429 -2.01 17.87 -1.37
C ASP A 429 -2.80 18.73 -0.36
N LEU A 430 -2.68 18.38 0.91
CA LEU A 430 -3.23 19.09 2.07
C LEU A 430 -2.14 19.69 2.96
N SER A 431 -0.89 19.77 2.49
CA SER A 431 0.27 20.21 3.29
C SER A 431 0.14 21.64 3.80
N GLN A 432 -0.68 22.48 3.18
CA GLN A 432 -1.03 23.80 3.71
C GLN A 432 -1.71 23.77 5.09
N TYR A 433 -2.21 22.63 5.52
CA TYR A 433 -2.81 22.39 6.82
C TYR A 433 -1.87 21.70 7.81
N ALA A 434 -0.60 21.54 7.46
CA ALA A 434 0.42 21.04 8.37
C ALA A 434 0.48 21.89 9.65
N GLY A 435 0.63 21.22 10.80
CA GLY A 435 0.63 21.87 12.10
C GLY A 435 -0.76 22.24 12.65
N LYS A 436 -1.86 21.82 12.01
CA LYS A 436 -3.24 22.18 12.38
C LYS A 436 -4.09 20.95 12.69
N LYS A 437 -5.29 21.22 13.26
CA LYS A 437 -6.36 20.22 13.33
C LYS A 437 -7.37 20.50 12.24
N ILE A 438 -7.69 19.47 11.44
CA ILE A 438 -8.65 19.60 10.34
C ILE A 438 -9.71 18.50 10.41
N GLN A 439 -10.84 18.78 9.77
CA GLN A 439 -11.87 17.79 9.48
C GLN A 439 -12.19 17.83 7.98
N LEU A 440 -12.20 16.66 7.34
CA LEU A 440 -12.62 16.53 5.94
C LEU A 440 -14.12 16.30 5.87
N ALA A 441 -14.79 16.96 4.91
CA ALA A 441 -16.21 16.85 4.66
C ALA A 441 -16.46 16.53 3.18
N PHE A 442 -17.31 15.55 2.90
CA PHE A 442 -17.82 15.26 1.56
C PHE A 442 -19.22 15.88 1.48
N HIS A 443 -19.33 17.02 0.82
CA HIS A 443 -20.56 17.81 0.77
C HIS A 443 -21.35 17.48 -0.49
N TYR A 444 -22.61 17.15 -0.31
CA TYR A 444 -23.58 16.79 -1.35
C TYR A 444 -24.73 17.78 -1.36
N THR A 445 -25.10 18.25 -2.55
CA THR A 445 -26.35 18.98 -2.78
C THR A 445 -27.14 18.40 -3.96
N SER A 446 -28.45 18.54 -3.92
CA SER A 446 -29.35 18.20 -5.04
C SER A 446 -30.55 19.14 -5.10
N ASN A 447 -31.32 19.03 -6.17
CA ASN A 447 -32.61 19.72 -6.33
C ASN A 447 -33.61 18.82 -7.06
N THR A 448 -34.84 19.32 -7.27
CA THR A 448 -35.92 18.54 -7.91
C THR A 448 -35.69 18.21 -9.39
N SER A 449 -34.69 18.83 -10.02
CA SER A 449 -34.34 18.59 -11.42
C SER A 449 -33.15 17.62 -11.53
N ILE A 450 -32.15 17.73 -10.64
CA ILE A 450 -30.95 16.89 -10.64
C ILE A 450 -30.67 16.40 -9.22
N ALA A 451 -30.73 15.08 -9.05
CA ALA A 451 -30.40 14.37 -7.82
C ALA A 451 -29.54 13.16 -8.18
N GLY A 452 -28.26 13.40 -8.45
CA GLY A 452 -27.27 12.35 -8.72
C GLY A 452 -27.04 11.48 -7.50
N THR A 453 -26.39 10.34 -7.71
CA THR A 453 -25.89 9.51 -6.63
C THR A 453 -24.38 9.59 -6.60
N TRP A 454 -23.81 9.87 -5.43
CA TRP A 454 -22.38 9.91 -5.18
C TRP A 454 -21.97 8.77 -4.24
N GLU A 455 -21.06 7.95 -4.67
CA GLU A 455 -20.52 6.83 -3.91
C GLU A 455 -19.05 7.06 -3.58
N ILE A 456 -18.63 6.78 -2.34
CA ILE A 456 -17.28 7.01 -1.83
C ILE A 456 -16.78 5.77 -1.10
N ARG A 457 -15.56 5.34 -1.42
CA ARG A 457 -14.91 4.20 -0.76
C ARG A 457 -13.39 4.37 -0.73
N ASP A 458 -12.69 3.49 0.00
CA ASP A 458 -11.23 3.31 -0.02
C ASP A 458 -10.48 4.65 0.16
N ILE A 459 -10.73 5.32 1.28
CA ILE A 459 -10.10 6.59 1.60
C ILE A 459 -8.78 6.37 2.36
N ALA A 460 -7.76 7.18 2.05
CA ALA A 460 -6.51 7.26 2.78
C ALA A 460 -6.08 8.72 2.96
N VAL A 461 -5.69 9.07 4.17
CA VAL A 461 -4.97 10.30 4.51
C VAL A 461 -3.60 9.88 5.03
N LYS A 462 -2.56 10.32 4.36
CA LYS A 462 -1.17 10.05 4.70
C LYS A 462 -0.45 11.35 4.97
N GLY A 463 0.62 11.31 5.75
CA GLY A 463 1.43 12.49 6.00
C GLY A 463 2.86 12.14 6.34
N LYS A 464 3.77 13.07 6.10
CA LYS A 464 5.15 13.00 6.57
C LYS A 464 5.25 13.80 7.84
N LYS A 465 5.75 13.17 8.91
CA LYS A 465 6.05 13.89 10.16
C LYS A 465 7.17 14.89 9.92
N SER A 466 7.03 16.06 10.53
CA SER A 466 8.10 17.05 10.53
C SER A 466 9.33 16.47 11.20
N SER A 467 10.45 16.51 10.50
CA SER A 467 11.77 16.14 11.06
C SER A 467 12.24 17.14 12.13
N LYS A 468 11.49 18.22 12.35
CA LYS A 468 11.75 19.15 13.46
C LYS A 468 11.37 18.46 14.76
N PRO A 469 12.32 18.32 15.72
CA PRO A 469 11.97 17.80 17.03
C PRO A 469 10.92 18.73 17.65
N THR A 470 9.69 18.26 17.80
CA THR A 470 8.70 18.93 18.65
C THR A 470 9.25 18.90 20.06
N GLY A 471 9.77 20.03 20.49
CA GLY A 471 10.08 20.21 21.89
C GLY A 471 11.46 20.58 22.34
N ILE A 472 12.41 21.01 21.49
CA ILE A 472 13.57 21.81 21.95
C ILE A 472 14.06 22.66 20.78
N GLY A 473 13.73 23.96 20.79
CA GLY A 473 14.32 24.90 19.83
C GLY A 473 15.84 24.90 19.95
N CYS A 474 16.53 24.44 18.90
CA CYS A 474 17.99 24.56 18.82
C CYS A 474 18.33 26.01 18.46
N ILE A 475 18.84 26.77 19.41
CA ILE A 475 19.35 28.10 19.15
C ILE A 475 20.85 28.01 18.90
N SER A 476 21.22 28.01 17.63
CA SER A 476 22.62 27.98 17.19
C SER A 476 23.24 29.36 16.95
N ASN A 477 22.51 30.47 17.22
CA ASN A 477 23.03 31.81 17.01
C ASN A 477 22.62 32.78 18.15
N PRO A 478 23.57 33.40 18.86
CA PRO A 478 23.26 34.29 19.99
C PRO A 478 22.48 35.56 19.59
N SER A 479 22.43 35.90 18.31
CA SER A 479 21.76 37.12 17.80
C SER A 479 20.27 36.97 17.52
N LEU A 480 19.66 35.76 17.66
CA LEU A 480 18.23 35.51 17.40
C LEU A 480 17.41 35.21 18.68
N ASN A 481 17.98 35.42 19.85
CA ASN A 481 17.37 35.10 21.13
C ASN A 481 16.56 36.26 21.74
N SER A 482 15.41 36.54 21.20
CA SER A 482 14.48 37.46 21.84
C SER A 482 13.63 36.84 22.98
N SER A 483 13.80 35.55 23.32
CA SER A 483 12.94 34.85 24.25
C SER A 483 13.59 34.29 25.53
N LEU A 484 14.89 33.93 25.51
CA LEU A 484 15.61 33.53 26.73
C LEU A 484 16.32 34.74 27.34
N ASP A 485 15.90 35.16 28.52
CA ASP A 485 16.51 36.24 29.29
C ASP A 485 17.18 35.64 30.54
N ILE A 486 18.51 35.50 30.45
CA ILE A 486 19.30 34.91 31.58
C ILE A 486 19.27 35.74 32.86
N ASN A 487 18.75 36.97 32.83
CA ASN A 487 18.54 37.82 33.99
C ASN A 487 17.19 37.59 34.69
N LYS A 488 16.31 36.79 34.09
CA LYS A 488 15.04 36.37 34.68
C LYS A 488 15.16 34.97 35.26
N PRO A 489 14.31 34.59 36.22
CA PRO A 489 14.32 33.27 36.84
C PRO A 489 14.24 32.15 35.76
N TYR A 490 15.14 31.19 35.85
CA TYR A 490 15.18 29.99 35.03
C TYR A 490 15.64 28.77 35.85
N THR A 491 15.39 27.57 35.33
CA THR A 491 16.02 26.34 35.79
C THR A 491 16.86 25.75 34.65
N ALA A 492 18.02 25.22 34.97
CA ALA A 492 18.93 24.64 33.98
C ALA A 492 19.37 23.22 34.37
N TYR A 493 19.54 22.35 33.40
CA TYR A 493 19.88 20.95 33.58
C TYR A 493 20.92 20.49 32.55
N ASP A 494 21.78 19.55 32.90
CA ASP A 494 22.60 18.81 31.95
C ASP A 494 21.79 17.70 31.26
N LEU A 495 22.38 17.00 30.27
CA LEU A 495 21.72 15.91 29.54
C LEU A 495 21.34 14.70 30.45
N SER A 496 21.93 14.57 31.62
CA SER A 496 21.58 13.54 32.60
C SER A 496 20.43 13.96 33.51
N GLY A 497 19.89 15.17 33.33
CA GLY A 497 18.82 15.73 34.18
C GLY A 497 19.29 16.35 35.47
N ARG A 498 20.62 16.50 35.68
CA ARG A 498 21.19 17.13 36.88
C ARG A 498 21.05 18.65 36.77
N SER A 499 20.60 19.30 37.84
CA SER A 499 20.44 20.75 37.92
C SER A 499 21.80 21.48 37.85
N ILE A 500 21.84 22.54 37.05
CA ILE A 500 22.98 23.43 36.86
C ILE A 500 22.66 24.76 37.56
N SER A 501 23.42 25.11 38.58
CA SER A 501 23.22 26.35 39.34
C SER A 501 23.72 27.61 38.64
N ASN A 502 24.72 27.50 37.77
CA ASN A 502 25.26 28.61 36.98
C ASN A 502 25.46 28.22 35.52
N ILE A 503 24.58 28.73 34.69
CA ILE A 503 24.60 28.46 33.24
C ILE A 503 25.85 29.00 32.53
N ASN A 504 26.49 30.03 33.07
CA ASN A 504 27.66 30.64 32.45
C ASN A 504 28.95 29.80 32.63
N SER A 505 29.00 28.97 33.64
CA SER A 505 30.13 28.04 33.90
C SER A 505 29.91 26.63 33.32
N ALA A 506 28.73 26.37 32.77
CA ALA A 506 28.42 25.08 32.19
C ALA A 506 29.12 24.85 30.85
N LYS A 507 29.55 23.61 30.61
CA LYS A 507 30.12 23.15 29.34
C LYS A 507 29.25 22.09 28.68
N GLY A 508 29.25 22.02 27.37
CA GLY A 508 28.46 21.06 26.62
C GLY A 508 26.99 21.51 26.42
N VAL A 509 26.06 20.56 26.41
CA VAL A 509 24.63 20.84 26.18
C VAL A 509 23.92 21.10 27.49
N VAL A 510 23.23 22.23 27.59
CA VAL A 510 22.44 22.67 28.74
C VAL A 510 20.98 22.86 28.31
N ILE A 511 20.07 22.27 29.05
CA ILE A 511 18.63 22.46 28.90
C ILE A 511 18.16 23.51 29.90
N VAL A 512 17.57 24.60 29.40
CA VAL A 512 17.07 25.70 30.24
C VAL A 512 15.56 25.79 30.13
N LYS A 513 14.86 25.88 31.26
CA LYS A 513 13.42 26.12 31.32
C LYS A 513 13.15 27.50 31.89
N GLN A 514 12.40 28.31 31.16
CA GLN A 514 11.98 29.65 31.56
C GLN A 514 10.59 29.96 30.99
N ASN A 515 9.68 30.44 31.82
CA ASN A 515 8.31 30.83 31.47
C ASN A 515 7.52 29.76 30.68
N GLY A 516 7.66 28.48 31.09
CA GLY A 516 7.01 27.36 30.39
C GLY A 516 7.67 26.91 29.10
N MET A 517 8.68 27.64 28.61
CA MET A 517 9.45 27.29 27.43
C MET A 517 10.75 26.55 27.82
N THR A 518 11.21 25.69 26.91
CA THR A 518 12.45 24.92 27.08
C THR A 518 13.44 25.30 25.98
N PHE A 519 14.66 25.65 26.37
CA PHE A 519 15.76 26.07 25.50
C PHE A 519 16.90 25.07 25.61
N LYS A 520 17.57 24.80 24.50
CA LYS A 520 18.82 24.04 24.46
C LYS A 520 19.97 25.00 24.13
N LEU A 521 20.92 25.12 25.04
CA LEU A 521 22.13 25.88 24.84
C LEU A 521 23.32 24.94 24.61
N ILE A 522 24.20 25.29 23.66
CA ILE A 522 25.47 24.61 23.46
C ILE A 522 26.56 25.57 23.94
N LYS A 523 27.19 25.21 25.05
CA LYS A 523 28.31 25.96 25.64
C LYS A 523 29.62 25.32 25.22
N LYS A 524 30.51 26.11 24.61
CA LYS A 524 31.86 25.67 24.20
C LYS A 524 32.83 25.62 25.37
#